data_f9fb41db9928bbc9297cf187aa70440b
#
_entry.id   f9fb41db9928bbc9297cf187aa70440b
#
_cell.length_a   1.000
_cell.length_b   1.000
_cell.length_c   1.000
_cell.angle_alpha   90.00
_cell.angle_beta   90.00
_cell.angle_gamma   90.00
#
_symmetry.space_group_name_H-M   'P 1'
#
loop_
_entity.id
_entity.type
_entity.pdbx_description
1 polymer ?
#
loop_
_entity_poly.entity_id
_entity_poly.type
_entity_poly.pdbx_seq_one_letter_code
_entity_poly.pdbx_strand_id
1 'polypeptide(L)'
;MKKYNNFKILWHYLKDEKPRLILYMLLVLSSYLPVLFAAYFWGKALEFLILKDIMGFIKYLALWEGIYILLFAFLQIPRDKIYNYLEIKFIENVSMDLYKKIDCLPAKAFEDIGVGEFINRLYNDPDRVMELLAKLIKLICKALVVVAILILAFSISWVIGLEIVIFGIVMGYISTKYFPKIKKTQEQIKKQSDAYVKTATENITGIREIKSLGIKKNIEKSINGRLNALFTDTKKIKNHEVWYYGFNNLAYFTLQFVILLTCGYFFIQGKITYATFIMMEMYIWRIDEVVESISEFGVSYNKVTVSLKRIDEIINNRLYKDEQFGKKSLVNNAGVIEFKNVKFKYSEDEDYTLNGLNLKVVPNKKIAIVGKSGNGKSTIFNL
;
A
#
# COMPACT_ATOMS: atom_id res chain seq x y z
N MET A 1 9.00 12.43 -19.25
CA MET A 1 8.24 12.09 -18.03
C MET A 1 8.89 12.79 -16.83
N LYS A 2 8.31 13.89 -16.31
CA LYS A 2 8.80 14.49 -15.06
C LYS A 2 8.62 13.48 -13.92
N LYS A 3 9.73 13.09 -13.29
CA LYS A 3 9.75 12.21 -12.12
C LYS A 3 8.84 12.83 -11.05
N TYR A 4 7.71 12.20 -10.77
CA TYR A 4 6.81 12.63 -9.69
C TYR A 4 7.59 12.63 -8.38
N ASN A 5 7.60 13.77 -7.71
CA ASN A 5 8.24 13.85 -6.40
C ASN A 5 7.19 13.39 -5.36
N ASN A 6 6.98 12.08 -5.30
CA ASN A 6 5.97 11.40 -4.47
C ASN A 6 6.03 11.81 -2.99
N PHE A 7 7.23 12.16 -2.51
CA PHE A 7 7.43 12.63 -1.13
C PHE A 7 6.90 14.06 -0.88
N LYS A 8 6.72 14.91 -1.91
CA LYS A 8 6.18 16.26 -1.69
C LYS A 8 4.71 16.24 -1.25
N ILE A 9 3.92 15.30 -1.76
CA ILE A 9 2.51 15.15 -1.36
C ILE A 9 2.44 14.72 0.11
N LEU A 10 3.16 13.65 0.47
CA LEU A 10 3.24 13.21 1.87
C LEU A 10 3.67 14.34 2.81
N TRP A 11 4.75 15.04 2.43
CA TRP A 11 5.26 16.13 3.25
C TRP A 11 4.30 17.29 3.37
N HIS A 12 3.55 17.63 2.32
CA HIS A 12 2.57 18.70 2.34
C HIS A 12 1.50 18.46 3.41
N TYR A 13 0.96 17.26 3.49
CA TYR A 13 -0.11 16.91 4.43
C TYR A 13 0.36 16.54 5.83
N LEU A 14 1.63 16.14 6.00
CA LEU A 14 2.18 15.76 7.31
C LEU A 14 3.05 16.87 7.95
N LYS A 15 3.31 17.97 7.27
CA LYS A 15 4.18 19.04 7.76
C LYS A 15 3.71 19.64 9.10
N ASP A 16 2.41 19.72 9.32
CA ASP A 16 1.82 20.28 10.54
C ASP A 16 1.80 19.27 11.69
N GLU A 17 1.94 17.98 11.39
CA GLU A 17 2.00 16.87 12.34
C GLU A 17 3.44 16.34 12.57
N LYS A 18 4.46 17.12 12.19
CA LYS A 18 5.89 16.74 12.37
C LYS A 18 6.24 16.25 13.77
N PRO A 19 5.82 16.91 14.87
CA PRO A 19 6.19 16.45 16.21
C PRO A 19 5.66 15.02 16.48
N ARG A 20 4.43 14.73 16.08
CA ARG A 20 3.83 13.40 16.24
C ARG A 20 4.46 12.36 15.32
N LEU A 21 4.83 12.73 14.10
CA LEU A 21 5.55 11.85 13.19
C LEU A 21 6.94 11.49 13.74
N ILE A 22 7.68 12.47 14.25
CA ILE A 22 8.98 12.24 14.90
C ILE A 22 8.81 11.36 16.14
N LEU A 23 7.80 11.64 16.96
CA LEU A 23 7.49 10.81 18.14
C LEU A 23 7.14 9.38 17.73
N TYR A 24 6.35 9.18 16.67
CA TYR A 24 6.06 7.85 16.11
C TYR A 24 7.35 7.13 15.69
N MET A 25 8.24 7.81 14.94
CA MET A 25 9.53 7.23 14.52
C MET A 25 10.41 6.83 15.72
N LEU A 26 10.49 7.68 16.75
CA LEU A 26 11.23 7.39 17.98
C LEU A 26 10.62 6.20 18.73
N LEU A 27 9.29 6.12 18.84
CA LEU A 27 8.62 4.99 19.49
C LEU A 27 8.79 3.68 18.70
N VAL A 28 8.78 3.72 17.36
CA VAL A 28 9.10 2.55 16.53
C VAL A 28 10.53 2.10 16.78
N LEU A 29 11.51 3.00 16.73
CA LEU A 29 12.91 2.67 16.98
C LEU A 29 13.12 2.12 18.40
N SER A 30 12.54 2.79 19.40
CA SER A 30 12.61 2.36 20.80
C SER A 30 11.93 1.01 21.04
N SER A 31 11.00 0.60 20.20
CA SER A 31 10.35 -0.72 20.28
C SER A 31 11.25 -1.85 19.79
N TYR A 32 12.19 -1.56 18.88
CA TYR A 32 13.07 -2.60 18.30
C TYR A 32 14.41 -2.76 19.05
N LEU A 33 15.00 -1.67 19.56
CA LEU A 33 16.33 -1.72 20.20
C LEU A 33 16.38 -2.59 21.46
N PRO A 34 15.41 -2.54 22.41
CA PRO A 34 15.48 -3.33 23.63
C PRO A 34 15.43 -4.84 23.41
N VAL A 35 14.95 -5.28 22.24
CA VAL A 35 14.93 -6.72 21.89
C VAL A 35 16.36 -7.30 21.82
N LEU A 36 17.37 -6.47 21.52
CA LEU A 36 18.78 -6.89 21.55
C LEU A 36 19.20 -7.31 22.98
N PHE A 37 18.81 -6.53 23.96
CA PHE A 37 19.09 -6.85 25.37
C PHE A 37 18.25 -8.02 25.87
N ALA A 38 17.00 -8.13 25.42
CA ALA A 38 16.13 -9.23 25.79
C ALA A 38 16.74 -10.59 25.41
N ALA A 39 17.35 -10.70 24.23
CA ALA A 39 18.02 -11.93 23.81
C ALA A 39 19.17 -12.34 24.77
N TYR A 40 19.94 -11.37 25.25
CA TYR A 40 20.99 -11.61 26.24
C TYR A 40 20.41 -12.08 27.58
N PHE A 41 19.36 -11.46 28.08
CA PHE A 41 18.74 -11.85 29.35
C PHE A 41 18.11 -13.22 29.30
N TRP A 42 17.49 -13.59 28.17
CA TRP A 42 17.01 -14.94 27.95
C TRP A 42 18.15 -15.96 28.00
N GLY A 43 19.24 -15.70 27.28
CA GLY A 43 20.42 -16.56 27.34
C GLY A 43 21.00 -16.70 28.75
N LYS A 44 21.04 -15.61 29.53
CA LYS A 44 21.46 -15.65 30.95
C LYS A 44 20.49 -16.45 31.82
N ALA A 45 19.19 -16.32 31.63
CA ALA A 45 18.22 -17.15 32.36
C ALA A 45 18.48 -18.64 32.14
N LEU A 46 18.67 -19.06 30.88
CA LEU A 46 18.98 -20.47 30.58
C LEU A 46 20.32 -20.92 31.14
N GLU A 47 21.35 -20.05 31.15
CA GLU A 47 22.64 -20.34 31.77
C GLU A 47 22.49 -20.66 33.27
N PHE A 48 21.73 -19.84 34.04
CA PHE A 48 21.47 -20.07 35.46
C PHE A 48 20.58 -21.30 35.69
N LEU A 49 19.68 -21.63 34.76
CA LEU A 49 18.89 -22.86 34.84
C LEU A 49 19.80 -24.11 34.75
N ILE A 50 20.81 -24.09 33.84
CA ILE A 50 21.80 -25.18 33.73
C ILE A 50 22.65 -25.29 35.00
N LEU A 51 23.01 -24.16 35.59
CA LEU A 51 23.77 -24.11 36.86
C LEU A 51 22.89 -24.52 38.08
N LYS A 52 21.60 -24.80 37.91
CA LYS A 52 20.61 -25.13 38.94
C LYS A 52 20.43 -23.99 39.98
N ASP A 53 20.75 -22.76 39.61
CA ASP A 53 20.49 -21.57 40.42
C ASP A 53 19.12 -21.00 40.08
N ILE A 54 18.12 -21.38 40.89
CA ILE A 54 16.72 -20.98 40.69
C ILE A 54 16.56 -19.44 40.85
N MET A 55 17.29 -18.81 41.79
CA MET A 55 17.17 -17.37 42.00
C MET A 55 17.73 -16.58 40.81
N GLY A 56 18.88 -16.97 40.29
CA GLY A 56 19.47 -16.42 39.07
C GLY A 56 18.53 -16.56 37.90
N PHE A 57 17.97 -17.77 37.70
CA PHE A 57 16.97 -18.03 36.63
C PHE A 57 15.78 -17.10 36.73
N ILE A 58 15.09 -17.03 37.90
CA ILE A 58 13.91 -16.16 38.09
C ILE A 58 14.26 -14.69 37.84
N LYS A 59 15.39 -14.23 38.31
CA LYS A 59 15.85 -12.84 38.14
C LYS A 59 15.98 -12.48 36.64
N TYR A 60 16.66 -13.30 35.86
CA TYR A 60 16.91 -12.99 34.46
C TYR A 60 15.67 -13.27 33.58
N LEU A 61 14.82 -14.24 33.95
CA LEU A 61 13.52 -14.45 33.34
C LEU A 61 12.60 -13.23 33.56
N ALA A 62 12.56 -12.70 34.80
CA ALA A 62 11.79 -11.51 35.10
C ALA A 62 12.29 -10.26 34.37
N LEU A 63 13.60 -10.13 34.16
CA LEU A 63 14.16 -9.05 33.34
C LEU A 63 13.76 -9.20 31.86
N TRP A 64 13.81 -10.42 31.32
CA TRP A 64 13.43 -10.70 29.95
C TRP A 64 11.93 -10.42 29.71
N GLU A 65 11.03 -11.00 30.50
CA GLU A 65 9.59 -10.74 30.41
C GLU A 65 9.24 -9.27 30.74
N GLY A 66 9.92 -8.68 31.74
CA GLY A 66 9.74 -7.28 32.12
C GLY A 66 10.02 -6.32 30.94
N ILE A 67 11.04 -6.59 30.13
CA ILE A 67 11.31 -5.81 28.92
C ILE A 67 10.12 -5.89 27.97
N TYR A 68 9.57 -7.07 27.69
CA TYR A 68 8.45 -7.21 26.78
C TYR A 68 7.16 -6.55 27.29
N ILE A 69 6.88 -6.66 28.60
CA ILE A 69 5.74 -5.99 29.24
C ILE A 69 5.87 -4.47 29.13
N LEU A 70 7.07 -3.93 29.44
CA LEU A 70 7.34 -2.50 29.32
C LEU A 70 7.27 -2.01 27.85
N LEU A 71 7.84 -2.76 26.92
CA LEU A 71 7.75 -2.46 25.50
C LEU A 71 6.31 -2.41 25.02
N PHE A 72 5.50 -3.40 25.41
CA PHE A 72 4.09 -3.44 25.05
C PHE A 72 3.30 -2.27 25.64
N ALA A 73 3.35 -2.10 26.97
CA ALA A 73 2.53 -1.11 27.66
C ALA A 73 2.93 0.33 27.35
N PHE A 74 4.23 0.64 27.35
CA PHE A 74 4.74 2.01 27.29
C PHE A 74 5.22 2.46 25.91
N LEU A 75 5.49 1.53 24.98
CA LEU A 75 5.96 1.88 23.64
C LEU A 75 4.98 1.46 22.55
N GLN A 76 4.49 0.22 22.58
CA GLN A 76 3.66 -0.28 21.50
C GLN A 76 2.27 0.37 21.51
N ILE A 77 1.60 0.43 22.64
CA ILE A 77 0.26 1.05 22.74
C ILE A 77 0.30 2.55 22.35
N PRO A 78 1.19 3.40 22.89
CA PRO A 78 1.30 4.79 22.46
C PRO A 78 1.69 4.93 20.98
N ARG A 79 2.61 4.11 20.50
CA ARG A 79 3.01 4.08 19.09
C ARG A 79 1.81 3.85 18.16
N ASP A 80 1.00 2.83 18.44
CA ASP A 80 -0.12 2.47 17.59
C ASP A 80 -1.24 3.53 17.66
N LYS A 81 -1.46 4.13 18.84
CA LYS A 81 -2.38 5.28 18.98
C LYS A 81 -1.94 6.50 18.16
N ILE A 82 -0.65 6.82 18.18
CA ILE A 82 -0.12 7.94 17.40
C ILE A 82 -0.18 7.64 15.91
N TYR A 83 0.14 6.40 15.49
CA TYR A 83 0.01 5.99 14.11
C TYR A 83 -1.42 6.12 13.61
N ASN A 84 -2.41 5.56 14.32
CA ASN A 84 -3.81 5.64 13.96
C ASN A 84 -4.30 7.10 13.86
N TYR A 85 -3.86 7.97 14.77
CA TYR A 85 -4.16 9.40 14.69
C TYR A 85 -3.59 10.04 13.42
N LEU A 86 -2.31 9.79 13.12
CA LEU A 86 -1.64 10.33 11.92
C LEU A 86 -2.28 9.81 10.64
N GLU A 87 -2.65 8.53 10.59
CA GLU A 87 -3.32 7.88 9.47
C GLU A 87 -4.69 8.50 9.21
N ILE A 88 -5.54 8.58 10.23
CA ILE A 88 -6.88 9.17 10.11
C ILE A 88 -6.77 10.64 9.67
N LYS A 89 -5.85 11.41 10.28
CA LYS A 89 -5.69 12.84 9.96
C LYS A 89 -5.16 13.05 8.54
N PHE A 90 -4.25 12.20 8.09
CA PHE A 90 -3.76 12.24 6.71
C PHE A 90 -4.86 11.91 5.71
N ILE A 91 -5.62 10.82 5.95
CA ILE A 91 -6.73 10.41 5.08
C ILE A 91 -7.78 11.53 5.03
N GLU A 92 -8.19 12.08 6.19
CA GLU A 92 -9.15 13.18 6.27
C GLU A 92 -8.72 14.38 5.41
N ASN A 93 -7.49 14.86 5.59
CA ASN A 93 -6.98 16.03 4.90
C ASN A 93 -6.89 15.81 3.38
N VAL A 94 -6.32 14.67 2.96
CA VAL A 94 -6.18 14.34 1.53
C VAL A 94 -7.55 14.13 0.89
N SER A 95 -8.44 13.38 1.55
CA SER A 95 -9.78 13.11 1.03
C SER A 95 -10.62 14.37 0.90
N MET A 96 -10.52 15.30 1.87
CA MET A 96 -11.23 16.57 1.81
C MET A 96 -10.74 17.46 0.65
N ASP A 97 -9.41 17.52 0.43
CA ASP A 97 -8.87 18.31 -0.67
C ASP A 97 -9.18 17.67 -2.04
N LEU A 98 -9.13 16.33 -2.11
CA LEU A 98 -9.59 15.61 -3.30
C LEU A 98 -11.07 15.85 -3.56
N TYR A 99 -11.92 15.78 -2.54
CA TYR A 99 -13.35 16.01 -2.68
C TYR A 99 -13.64 17.41 -3.23
N LYS A 100 -13.03 18.46 -2.65
CA LYS A 100 -13.17 19.84 -3.13
C LYS A 100 -12.74 19.99 -4.60
N LYS A 101 -11.72 19.23 -5.01
CA LYS A 101 -11.25 19.26 -6.40
C LYS A 101 -12.17 18.48 -7.34
N ILE A 102 -12.69 17.35 -6.89
CA ILE A 102 -13.67 16.55 -7.64
C ILE A 102 -14.94 17.34 -7.89
N ASP A 103 -15.40 18.09 -6.90
CA ASP A 103 -16.59 18.96 -7.00
C ASP A 103 -16.46 20.06 -8.08
N CYS A 104 -15.23 20.43 -8.44
CA CYS A 104 -14.94 21.41 -9.49
C CYS A 104 -14.72 20.76 -10.86
N LEU A 105 -14.78 19.42 -11.00
CA LEU A 105 -14.52 18.75 -12.27
C LEU A 105 -15.74 18.79 -13.19
N PRO A 106 -15.55 18.87 -14.53
CA PRO A 106 -16.64 18.82 -15.48
C PRO A 106 -17.33 17.45 -15.48
N ALA A 107 -18.64 17.41 -15.83
CA ALA A 107 -19.42 16.19 -15.88
C ALA A 107 -18.76 15.08 -16.73
N LYS A 108 -18.06 15.43 -17.80
CA LYS A 108 -17.30 14.49 -18.66
C LYS A 108 -16.27 13.68 -17.86
N ALA A 109 -15.67 14.26 -16.81
CA ALA A 109 -14.71 13.53 -15.98
C ALA A 109 -15.36 12.32 -15.28
N PHE A 110 -16.62 12.45 -14.87
CA PHE A 110 -17.37 11.36 -14.22
C PHE A 110 -17.81 10.28 -15.20
N GLU A 111 -18.06 10.64 -16.46
CA GLU A 111 -18.33 9.69 -17.53
C GLU A 111 -17.08 8.89 -17.91
N ASP A 112 -15.94 9.56 -18.06
CA ASP A 112 -14.68 8.95 -18.48
C ASP A 112 -14.03 8.07 -17.40
N ILE A 113 -14.02 8.54 -16.15
CA ILE A 113 -13.34 7.86 -15.01
C ILE A 113 -14.31 6.90 -14.29
N GLY A 114 -15.57 7.29 -14.14
CA GLY A 114 -16.59 6.58 -13.38
C GLY A 114 -16.57 6.90 -11.88
N VAL A 115 -17.75 6.99 -11.28
CA VAL A 115 -17.96 7.36 -9.87
C VAL A 115 -17.24 6.41 -8.90
N GLY A 116 -17.23 5.10 -9.19
CA GLY A 116 -16.56 4.11 -8.36
C GLY A 116 -15.05 4.32 -8.24
N GLU A 117 -14.41 4.78 -9.31
CA GLU A 117 -12.98 5.10 -9.29
C GLU A 117 -12.68 6.36 -8.48
N PHE A 118 -13.55 7.38 -8.52
CA PHE A 118 -13.42 8.56 -7.64
C PHE A 118 -13.54 8.20 -6.16
N ILE A 119 -14.50 7.32 -5.80
CA ILE A 119 -14.63 6.81 -4.42
C ILE A 119 -13.36 6.08 -4.00
N ASN A 120 -12.79 5.24 -4.88
CA ASN A 120 -11.55 4.54 -4.61
C ASN A 120 -10.36 5.50 -4.39
N ARG A 121 -10.28 6.59 -5.16
CA ARG A 121 -9.25 7.64 -5.01
C ARG A 121 -9.41 8.47 -3.75
N LEU A 122 -10.66 8.67 -3.28
CA LEU A 122 -10.93 9.42 -2.05
C LEU A 122 -10.50 8.67 -0.78
N TYR A 123 -10.67 7.36 -0.72
CA TYR A 123 -10.48 6.58 0.49
C TYR A 123 -9.27 5.65 0.42
N ASN A 124 -9.22 4.76 -0.57
CA ASN A 124 -8.20 3.70 -0.62
C ASN A 124 -6.82 4.19 -1.06
N ASP A 125 -6.73 5.22 -1.90
CA ASP A 125 -5.43 5.70 -2.36
C ASP A 125 -4.66 6.45 -1.25
N PRO A 126 -5.28 7.35 -0.43
CA PRO A 126 -4.63 7.95 0.74
C PRO A 126 -4.20 6.93 1.81
N ASP A 127 -5.05 5.94 2.10
CA ASP A 127 -4.76 4.86 3.04
C ASP A 127 -3.49 4.09 2.66
N ARG A 128 -3.38 3.66 1.41
CA ARG A 128 -2.17 2.97 0.88
C ARG A 128 -0.90 3.80 1.02
N VAL A 129 -1.02 5.12 0.88
CA VAL A 129 0.13 6.03 1.01
C VAL A 129 0.65 6.06 2.44
N MET A 130 -0.25 6.12 3.43
CA MET A 130 0.13 6.05 4.85
C MET A 130 0.68 4.67 5.24
N GLU A 131 0.08 3.59 4.75
CA GLU A 131 0.59 2.23 4.95
C GLU A 131 2.05 2.09 4.47
N LEU A 132 2.38 2.65 3.29
CA LEU A 132 3.74 2.64 2.77
C LEU A 132 4.71 3.41 3.66
N LEU A 133 4.31 4.58 4.18
CA LEU A 133 5.13 5.37 5.09
C LEU A 133 5.45 4.57 6.36
N ALA A 134 4.45 3.92 6.95
CA ALA A 134 4.65 3.07 8.13
C ALA A 134 5.58 1.89 7.84
N LYS A 135 5.44 1.23 6.69
CA LYS A 135 6.34 0.14 6.26
C LYS A 135 7.77 0.64 6.05
N LEU A 136 7.96 1.84 5.47
CA LEU A 136 9.27 2.45 5.30
C LEU A 136 9.95 2.71 6.65
N ILE A 137 9.23 3.31 7.60
CA ILE A 137 9.76 3.61 8.94
C ILE A 137 10.15 2.31 9.66
N LYS A 138 9.27 1.30 9.64
CA LYS A 138 9.55 -0.02 10.23
C LYS A 138 10.77 -0.68 9.58
N LEU A 139 10.89 -0.64 8.25
CA LEU A 139 12.04 -1.18 7.52
C LEU A 139 13.35 -0.52 7.93
N ILE A 140 13.38 0.82 8.01
CA ILE A 140 14.57 1.56 8.45
C ILE A 140 14.96 1.16 9.88
N CYS A 141 14.00 1.10 10.80
CA CYS A 141 14.26 0.73 12.19
C CYS A 141 14.78 -0.72 12.31
N LYS A 142 14.18 -1.67 11.58
CA LYS A 142 14.66 -3.05 11.54
C LYS A 142 16.07 -3.16 10.94
N ALA A 143 16.36 -2.40 9.87
CA ALA A 143 17.69 -2.36 9.27
C ALA A 143 18.75 -1.83 10.26
N LEU A 144 18.42 -0.80 11.06
CA LEU A 144 19.30 -0.30 12.12
C LEU A 144 19.59 -1.36 13.19
N VAL A 145 18.61 -2.19 13.55
CA VAL A 145 18.79 -3.32 14.47
C VAL A 145 19.73 -4.37 13.87
N VAL A 146 19.60 -4.69 12.58
CA VAL A 146 20.52 -5.64 11.91
C VAL A 146 21.94 -5.08 11.87
N VAL A 147 22.12 -3.76 11.65
CA VAL A 147 23.44 -3.12 11.75
C VAL A 147 24.01 -3.27 13.16
N ALA A 148 23.20 -3.06 14.21
CA ALA A 148 23.64 -3.27 15.59
C ALA A 148 24.01 -4.74 15.86
N ILE A 149 23.23 -5.70 15.34
CA ILE A 149 23.56 -7.14 15.43
C ILE A 149 24.89 -7.43 14.74
N LEU A 150 25.15 -6.87 13.55
CA LEU A 150 26.42 -7.03 12.84
C LEU A 150 27.60 -6.50 13.66
N ILE A 151 27.47 -5.31 14.25
CA ILE A 151 28.51 -4.73 15.12
C ILE A 151 28.79 -5.66 16.31
N LEU A 152 27.75 -6.17 16.97
CA LEU A 152 27.87 -7.12 18.07
C LEU A 152 28.52 -8.44 17.61
N ALA A 153 28.09 -8.98 16.48
CA ALA A 153 28.65 -10.22 15.92
C ALA A 153 30.15 -10.09 15.61
N PHE A 154 30.57 -8.97 14.99
CA PHE A 154 31.99 -8.69 14.75
C PHE A 154 32.80 -8.47 16.03
N SER A 155 32.20 -7.89 17.08
CA SER A 155 32.86 -7.71 18.38
C SER A 155 33.10 -9.04 19.11
N ILE A 156 32.25 -10.04 18.88
CA ILE A 156 32.39 -11.40 19.41
C ILE A 156 33.41 -12.20 18.59
N SER A 157 33.21 -12.23 17.28
CA SER A 157 34.11 -12.89 16.34
C SER A 157 33.93 -12.36 14.92
N TRP A 158 35.06 -12.05 14.26
CA TRP A 158 35.04 -11.65 12.85
C TRP A 158 34.45 -12.74 11.95
N VAL A 159 34.56 -14.03 12.34
CA VAL A 159 34.01 -15.18 11.60
C VAL A 159 32.49 -15.12 11.59
N ILE A 160 31.85 -14.95 12.76
CA ILE A 160 30.39 -14.86 12.88
C ILE A 160 29.86 -13.63 12.11
N GLY A 161 30.55 -12.48 12.22
CA GLY A 161 30.19 -11.29 11.47
C GLY A 161 30.21 -11.53 9.94
N LEU A 162 31.24 -12.22 9.47
CA LEU A 162 31.39 -12.54 8.05
C LEU A 162 30.33 -13.55 7.56
N GLU A 163 29.99 -14.55 8.37
CA GLU A 163 28.90 -15.49 8.09
C GLU A 163 27.57 -14.78 7.86
N ILE A 164 27.22 -13.80 8.73
CA ILE A 164 26.01 -12.99 8.58
C ILE A 164 26.05 -12.14 7.30
N VAL A 165 27.20 -11.53 6.97
CA VAL A 165 27.35 -10.73 5.73
C VAL A 165 27.17 -11.60 4.48
N ILE A 166 27.82 -12.77 4.44
CA ILE A 166 27.67 -13.73 3.34
C ILE A 166 26.22 -14.13 3.16
N PHE A 167 25.52 -14.41 4.25
CA PHE A 167 24.09 -14.73 4.22
C PHE A 167 23.27 -13.57 3.63
N GLY A 168 23.51 -12.34 4.08
CA GLY A 168 22.83 -11.16 3.52
C GLY A 168 23.02 -11.03 2.00
N ILE A 169 24.23 -11.35 1.49
CA ILE A 169 24.53 -11.37 0.05
C ILE A 169 23.74 -12.48 -0.66
N VAL A 170 23.69 -13.69 -0.09
CA VAL A 170 22.94 -14.83 -0.65
C VAL A 170 21.44 -14.51 -0.71
N MET A 171 20.88 -13.97 0.37
CA MET A 171 19.46 -13.58 0.41
C MET A 171 19.15 -12.46 -0.59
N GLY A 172 20.04 -11.47 -0.71
CA GLY A 172 19.95 -10.43 -1.73
C GLY A 172 19.94 -11.03 -3.15
N TYR A 173 20.83 -11.96 -3.44
CA TYR A 173 20.87 -12.65 -4.74
C TYR A 173 19.59 -13.42 -5.03
N ILE A 174 19.07 -14.20 -4.08
CA ILE A 174 17.80 -14.92 -4.22
C ILE A 174 16.68 -13.92 -4.55
N SER A 175 16.60 -12.81 -3.80
CA SER A 175 15.59 -11.76 -3.99
C SER A 175 15.67 -11.14 -5.39
N THR A 176 16.85 -10.77 -5.86
CA THR A 176 17.03 -10.17 -7.22
C THR A 176 16.62 -11.12 -8.34
N LYS A 177 16.74 -12.42 -8.15
CA LYS A 177 16.37 -13.46 -9.13
C LYS A 177 14.85 -13.70 -9.19
N TYR A 178 14.16 -13.66 -8.06
CA TYR A 178 12.75 -14.05 -7.97
C TYR A 178 11.78 -12.88 -8.03
N PHE A 179 12.11 -11.72 -7.46
CA PHE A 179 11.21 -10.55 -7.44
C PHE A 179 10.75 -10.08 -8.81
N PRO A 180 11.60 -9.97 -9.84
CA PRO A 180 11.13 -9.55 -11.15
C PRO A 180 10.10 -10.51 -11.76
N LYS A 181 10.26 -11.83 -11.50
CA LYS A 181 9.33 -12.85 -11.98
C LYS A 181 7.98 -12.74 -11.27
N ILE A 182 8.01 -12.61 -9.95
CA ILE A 182 6.80 -12.41 -9.13
C ILE A 182 6.08 -11.14 -9.57
N LYS A 183 6.79 -10.02 -9.72
CA LYS A 183 6.23 -8.73 -10.16
C LYS A 183 5.55 -8.84 -11.53
N LYS A 184 6.24 -9.38 -12.52
CA LYS A 184 5.70 -9.56 -13.88
C LYS A 184 4.41 -10.38 -13.88
N THR A 185 4.39 -11.47 -13.12
CA THR A 185 3.21 -12.33 -13.03
C THR A 185 2.07 -11.64 -12.26
N GLN A 186 2.37 -10.85 -11.21
CA GLN A 186 1.36 -10.03 -10.52
C GLN A 186 0.70 -8.99 -11.43
N GLU A 187 1.48 -8.35 -12.32
CA GLU A 187 0.93 -7.43 -13.32
C GLU A 187 -0.02 -8.14 -14.30
N GLN A 188 0.32 -9.37 -14.70
CA GLN A 188 -0.55 -10.21 -15.55
C GLN A 188 -1.84 -10.60 -14.83
N ILE A 189 -1.74 -11.07 -13.58
CA ILE A 189 -2.90 -11.41 -12.75
C ILE A 189 -3.83 -10.20 -12.60
N LYS A 190 -3.27 -9.01 -12.34
CA LYS A 190 -4.08 -7.79 -12.23
C LYS A 190 -4.87 -7.52 -13.50
N LYS A 191 -4.24 -7.58 -14.67
CA LYS A 191 -4.94 -7.40 -15.96
C LYS A 191 -6.07 -8.43 -16.17
N GLN A 192 -5.84 -9.69 -15.83
CA GLN A 192 -6.84 -10.75 -15.92
C GLN A 192 -7.98 -10.54 -14.91
N SER A 193 -7.64 -10.13 -13.69
CA SER A 193 -8.62 -9.81 -12.65
C SER A 193 -9.51 -8.63 -13.04
N ASP A 194 -8.93 -7.55 -13.59
CA ASP A 194 -9.67 -6.38 -14.05
C ASP A 194 -10.64 -6.76 -15.20
N ALA A 195 -10.18 -7.59 -16.13
CA ALA A 195 -11.00 -8.10 -17.23
C ALA A 195 -12.14 -9.00 -16.73
N TYR A 196 -11.87 -9.85 -15.72
CA TYR A 196 -12.89 -10.69 -15.10
C TYR A 196 -13.94 -9.84 -14.37
N VAL A 197 -13.49 -8.91 -13.51
CA VAL A 197 -14.40 -8.01 -12.76
C VAL A 197 -15.27 -7.19 -13.69
N LYS A 198 -14.72 -6.63 -14.77
CA LYS A 198 -15.48 -5.90 -15.79
C LYS A 198 -16.60 -6.78 -16.36
N THR A 199 -16.26 -8.00 -16.84
CA THR A 199 -17.25 -8.92 -17.42
C THR A 199 -18.29 -9.37 -16.40
N ALA A 200 -17.88 -9.65 -15.16
CA ALA A 200 -18.80 -10.03 -14.09
C ALA A 200 -19.78 -8.89 -13.77
N THR A 201 -19.28 -7.65 -13.69
CA THR A 201 -20.11 -6.46 -13.45
C THR A 201 -21.13 -6.25 -14.59
N GLU A 202 -20.68 -6.31 -15.85
CA GLU A 202 -21.57 -6.20 -17.02
C GLU A 202 -22.68 -7.27 -16.98
N ASN A 203 -22.34 -8.51 -16.66
CA ASN A 203 -23.30 -9.61 -16.58
C ASN A 203 -24.28 -9.47 -15.39
N ILE A 204 -23.81 -9.00 -14.23
CA ILE A 204 -24.69 -8.78 -13.08
C ILE A 204 -25.63 -7.60 -13.35
N THR A 205 -25.14 -6.53 -13.95
CA THR A 205 -25.95 -5.37 -14.31
C THR A 205 -26.99 -5.74 -15.37
N GLY A 206 -26.62 -6.53 -16.39
CA GLY A 206 -27.51 -7.02 -17.46
C GLY A 206 -28.21 -8.35 -17.14
N ILE A 207 -28.38 -8.74 -15.88
CA ILE A 207 -28.92 -10.05 -15.49
C ILE A 207 -30.35 -10.27 -15.98
N ARG A 208 -31.15 -9.20 -16.09
CA ARG A 208 -32.52 -9.26 -16.56
C ARG A 208 -32.56 -9.63 -18.06
N GLU A 209 -31.71 -8.99 -18.85
CA GLU A 209 -31.56 -9.23 -20.28
C GLU A 209 -31.02 -10.64 -20.56
N ILE A 210 -30.00 -11.08 -19.78
CA ILE A 210 -29.44 -12.43 -19.88
C ILE A 210 -30.52 -13.50 -19.65
N LYS A 211 -31.39 -13.28 -18.64
CA LYS A 211 -32.50 -14.18 -18.32
C LYS A 211 -33.58 -14.16 -19.41
N SER A 212 -33.93 -12.99 -19.93
CA SER A 212 -34.95 -12.83 -20.96
C SER A 212 -34.54 -13.45 -22.32
N LEU A 213 -33.24 -13.37 -22.66
CA LEU A 213 -32.66 -13.91 -23.88
C LEU A 213 -32.26 -15.38 -23.77
N GLY A 214 -32.30 -15.99 -22.57
CA GLY A 214 -31.97 -17.41 -22.38
C GLY A 214 -30.48 -17.75 -22.60
N ILE A 215 -29.56 -16.75 -22.65
CA ILE A 215 -28.14 -16.93 -23.01
C ILE A 215 -27.22 -17.30 -21.84
N LYS A 216 -27.79 -17.74 -20.70
CA LYS A 216 -27.07 -18.08 -19.47
C LYS A 216 -25.86 -18.99 -19.70
N LYS A 217 -26.00 -20.06 -20.49
CA LYS A 217 -24.92 -21.03 -20.78
C LYS A 217 -23.71 -20.37 -21.48
N ASN A 218 -23.96 -19.45 -22.41
CA ASN A 218 -22.89 -18.75 -23.12
C ASN A 218 -22.12 -17.82 -22.20
N ILE A 219 -22.83 -17.13 -21.29
CA ILE A 219 -22.25 -16.26 -20.27
C ILE A 219 -21.40 -17.07 -19.27
N GLU A 220 -21.92 -18.21 -18.77
CA GLU A 220 -21.18 -19.11 -17.90
C GLU A 220 -19.88 -19.62 -18.56
N LYS A 221 -19.93 -19.99 -19.84
CA LYS A 221 -18.74 -20.39 -20.61
C LYS A 221 -17.70 -19.26 -20.71
N SER A 222 -18.14 -18.04 -20.96
CA SER A 222 -17.27 -16.86 -21.04
C SER A 222 -16.60 -16.57 -19.70
N ILE A 223 -17.37 -16.56 -18.60
CA ILE A 223 -16.85 -16.35 -17.23
C ILE A 223 -15.86 -17.45 -16.85
N ASN A 224 -16.20 -18.72 -17.09
CA ASN A 224 -15.30 -19.84 -16.81
C ASN A 224 -13.97 -19.73 -17.58
N GLY A 225 -14.01 -19.29 -18.83
CA GLY A 225 -12.80 -19.04 -19.61
C GLY A 225 -11.89 -17.98 -18.97
N ARG A 226 -12.47 -16.87 -18.50
CA ARG A 226 -11.71 -15.80 -17.79
C ARG A 226 -11.19 -16.24 -16.43
N LEU A 227 -11.99 -16.99 -15.65
CA LEU A 227 -11.56 -17.56 -14.38
C LEU A 227 -10.40 -18.54 -14.57
N ASN A 228 -10.48 -19.43 -15.56
CA ASN A 228 -9.41 -20.38 -15.84
C ASN A 228 -8.09 -19.66 -16.22
N ALA A 229 -8.16 -18.59 -17.01
CA ALA A 229 -6.98 -17.77 -17.32
C ALA A 229 -6.39 -17.13 -16.06
N LEU A 230 -7.24 -16.52 -15.21
CA LEU A 230 -6.85 -15.92 -13.94
C LEU A 230 -6.22 -16.96 -13.01
N PHE A 231 -6.82 -18.12 -12.82
CA PHE A 231 -6.30 -19.18 -11.97
C PHE A 231 -4.99 -19.77 -12.49
N THR A 232 -4.82 -19.89 -13.81
CA THR A 232 -3.58 -20.36 -14.42
C THR A 232 -2.41 -19.42 -14.09
N ASP A 233 -2.62 -18.11 -14.21
CA ASP A 233 -1.60 -17.13 -13.88
C ASP A 233 -1.39 -17.04 -12.36
N THR A 234 -2.46 -17.14 -11.56
CA THR A 234 -2.34 -17.24 -10.09
C THR A 234 -1.51 -18.45 -9.66
N LYS A 235 -1.70 -19.61 -10.31
CA LYS A 235 -0.89 -20.81 -10.02
C LYS A 235 0.59 -20.60 -10.34
N LYS A 236 0.91 -19.88 -11.43
CA LYS A 236 2.32 -19.54 -11.77
C LYS A 236 2.97 -18.68 -10.70
N ILE A 237 2.28 -17.62 -10.23
CA ILE A 237 2.85 -16.75 -9.19
C ILE A 237 3.04 -17.52 -7.89
N LYS A 238 2.02 -18.30 -7.48
CA LYS A 238 2.13 -19.15 -6.29
C LYS A 238 3.32 -20.10 -6.36
N ASN A 239 3.57 -20.68 -7.53
CA ASN A 239 4.74 -21.52 -7.73
C ASN A 239 6.07 -20.74 -7.61
N HIS A 240 6.15 -19.51 -8.15
CA HIS A 240 7.34 -18.66 -7.95
C HIS A 240 7.52 -18.24 -6.50
N GLU A 241 6.43 -17.92 -5.79
CA GLU A 241 6.47 -17.63 -4.35
C GLU A 241 6.95 -18.84 -3.54
N VAL A 242 6.44 -20.04 -3.81
CA VAL A 242 6.88 -21.29 -3.13
C VAL A 242 8.38 -21.52 -3.30
N TRP A 243 8.92 -21.38 -4.52
CA TRP A 243 10.36 -21.53 -4.74
C TRP A 243 11.17 -20.42 -4.07
N TYR A 244 10.68 -19.17 -4.10
CA TYR A 244 11.32 -18.05 -3.40
C TYR A 244 11.42 -18.33 -1.89
N TYR A 245 10.29 -18.64 -1.25
CA TYR A 245 10.28 -18.96 0.19
C TYR A 245 11.06 -20.24 0.50
N GLY A 246 11.01 -21.25 -0.37
CA GLY A 246 11.78 -22.46 -0.22
C GLY A 246 13.29 -22.22 -0.20
N PHE A 247 13.81 -21.43 -1.13
CA PHE A 247 15.23 -21.08 -1.16
C PHE A 247 15.63 -20.14 -0.02
N ASN A 248 14.75 -19.21 0.37
CA ASN A 248 14.98 -18.34 1.54
C ASN A 248 15.09 -19.19 2.82
N ASN A 249 14.12 -20.09 3.06
CA ASN A 249 14.14 -20.96 4.24
C ASN A 249 15.36 -21.88 4.24
N LEU A 250 15.73 -22.43 3.08
CA LEU A 250 16.96 -23.24 2.97
C LEU A 250 18.20 -22.42 3.35
N ALA A 251 18.32 -21.20 2.83
CA ALA A 251 19.42 -20.31 3.18
C ALA A 251 19.41 -19.95 4.68
N TYR A 252 18.23 -19.64 5.23
CA TYR A 252 18.04 -19.34 6.65
C TYR A 252 18.50 -20.50 7.54
N PHE A 253 18.01 -21.73 7.31
CA PHE A 253 18.41 -22.89 8.08
C PHE A 253 19.89 -23.26 7.90
N THR A 254 20.45 -23.03 6.71
CA THR A 254 21.87 -23.21 6.47
C THR A 254 22.70 -22.23 7.30
N LEU A 255 22.33 -20.94 7.32
CA LEU A 255 22.98 -19.94 8.16
C LEU A 255 22.86 -20.31 9.65
N GLN A 256 21.64 -20.62 10.10
CA GLN A 256 21.39 -21.01 11.49
C GLN A 256 22.31 -22.17 11.89
N PHE A 257 22.38 -23.20 11.05
CA PHE A 257 23.26 -24.34 11.30
C PHE A 257 24.75 -23.95 11.38
N VAL A 258 25.23 -23.13 10.44
CA VAL A 258 26.64 -22.68 10.42
C VAL A 258 26.96 -21.84 11.65
N ILE A 259 26.13 -20.84 11.97
CA ILE A 259 26.36 -19.99 13.17
C ILE A 259 26.29 -20.81 14.45
N LEU A 260 25.36 -21.77 14.58
CA LEU A 260 25.30 -22.64 15.74
C LEU A 260 26.54 -23.51 15.89
N LEU A 261 27.07 -24.03 14.79
CA LEU A 261 28.34 -24.79 14.80
C LEU A 261 29.50 -23.88 15.23
N THR A 262 29.64 -22.70 14.66
CA THR A 262 30.72 -21.74 14.97
C THR A 262 30.61 -21.27 16.42
N CYS A 263 29.43 -20.89 16.88
CA CYS A 263 29.19 -20.51 18.26
C CYS A 263 29.40 -21.66 19.23
N GLY A 264 28.96 -22.90 18.90
CA GLY A 264 29.21 -24.10 19.70
C GLY A 264 30.67 -24.38 19.86
N TYR A 265 31.44 -24.29 18.75
CA TYR A 265 32.89 -24.44 18.79
C TYR A 265 33.59 -23.42 19.70
N PHE A 266 33.19 -22.13 19.61
CA PHE A 266 33.75 -21.09 20.48
C PHE A 266 33.32 -21.24 21.95
N PHE A 267 32.10 -21.75 22.19
CA PHE A 267 31.65 -22.07 23.53
C PHE A 267 32.50 -23.20 24.17
N ILE A 268 32.73 -24.28 23.46
CA ILE A 268 33.59 -25.40 23.92
C ILE A 268 35.02 -24.91 24.20
N GLN A 269 35.52 -23.94 23.43
CA GLN A 269 36.82 -23.31 23.68
C GLN A 269 36.83 -22.31 24.84
N GLY A 270 35.68 -22.05 25.47
CA GLY A 270 35.57 -21.07 26.53
C GLY A 270 35.67 -19.60 26.05
N LYS A 271 35.61 -19.32 24.75
CA LYS A 271 35.70 -17.97 24.16
C LYS A 271 34.41 -17.16 24.29
N ILE A 272 33.27 -17.83 24.34
CA ILE A 272 31.96 -17.20 24.55
C ILE A 272 31.21 -17.90 25.68
N THR A 273 30.24 -17.18 26.26
CA THR A 273 29.36 -17.73 27.31
C THR A 273 28.17 -18.44 26.67
N TYR A 274 27.48 -19.28 27.45
CA TYR A 274 26.23 -19.91 27.01
C TYR A 274 25.16 -18.87 26.65
N ALA A 275 25.07 -17.77 27.44
CA ALA A 275 24.19 -16.67 27.13
C ALA A 275 24.45 -16.04 25.76
N THR A 276 25.74 -15.87 25.39
CA THR A 276 26.12 -15.33 24.06
C THR A 276 25.75 -16.28 22.94
N PHE A 277 25.89 -17.60 23.16
CA PHE A 277 25.48 -18.62 22.19
C PHE A 277 23.98 -18.52 21.89
N ILE A 278 23.13 -18.48 22.92
CA ILE A 278 21.66 -18.36 22.76
C ILE A 278 21.28 -16.99 22.17
N MET A 279 21.95 -15.93 22.54
CA MET A 279 21.74 -14.59 21.99
C MET A 279 21.97 -14.56 20.46
N MET A 280 23.02 -15.19 19.97
CA MET A 280 23.31 -15.27 18.52
C MET A 280 22.22 -16.04 17.77
N GLU A 281 21.72 -17.13 18.33
CA GLU A 281 20.61 -17.89 17.77
C GLU A 281 19.36 -17.01 17.60
N MET A 282 18.98 -16.25 18.62
CA MET A 282 17.84 -15.36 18.56
C MET A 282 18.02 -14.20 17.55
N TYR A 283 19.24 -13.75 17.29
CA TYR A 283 19.53 -12.67 16.36
C TYR A 283 19.36 -13.08 14.89
N ILE A 284 19.54 -14.35 14.56
CA ILE A 284 19.34 -14.87 13.19
C ILE A 284 17.93 -14.58 12.70
N TRP A 285 16.93 -14.79 13.55
CA TRP A 285 15.53 -14.48 13.25
C TRP A 285 15.31 -13.01 12.86
N ARG A 286 16.01 -12.08 13.51
CA ARG A 286 15.90 -10.64 13.23
C ARG A 286 16.43 -10.26 11.85
N ILE A 287 17.41 -10.98 11.36
CA ILE A 287 17.95 -10.77 10.02
C ILE A 287 16.92 -11.18 8.97
N ASP A 288 16.24 -12.31 9.17
CA ASP A 288 15.18 -12.77 8.28
C ASP A 288 14.01 -11.80 8.22
N GLU A 289 13.57 -11.23 9.34
CA GLU A 289 12.53 -10.21 9.39
C GLU A 289 12.83 -8.96 8.52
N VAL A 290 14.09 -8.58 8.36
CA VAL A 290 14.47 -7.45 7.49
C VAL A 290 14.31 -7.81 6.03
N VAL A 291 14.72 -9.02 5.63
CA VAL A 291 14.58 -9.51 4.26
C VAL A 291 13.10 -9.56 3.85
N GLU A 292 12.24 -10.07 4.73
CA GLU A 292 10.79 -10.06 4.51
C GLU A 292 10.26 -8.64 4.36
N SER A 293 10.67 -7.73 5.25
CA SER A 293 10.22 -6.32 5.23
C SER A 293 10.66 -5.57 3.98
N ILE A 294 11.85 -5.87 3.41
CA ILE A 294 12.29 -5.34 2.12
C ILE A 294 11.34 -5.78 1.00
N SER A 295 10.94 -7.05 1.03
CA SER A 295 10.04 -7.64 0.04
C SER A 295 8.65 -6.99 0.09
N GLU A 296 8.07 -6.87 1.28
CA GLU A 296 6.79 -6.23 1.50
C GLU A 296 6.79 -4.75 1.08
N PHE A 297 7.86 -4.03 1.43
CA PHE A 297 8.03 -2.63 1.03
C PHE A 297 8.08 -2.49 -0.49
N GLY A 298 8.83 -3.35 -1.18
CA GLY A 298 8.94 -3.32 -2.64
C GLY A 298 7.59 -3.52 -3.35
N VAL A 299 6.76 -4.44 -2.86
CA VAL A 299 5.40 -4.67 -3.37
C VAL A 299 4.50 -3.45 -3.11
N SER A 300 4.52 -2.91 -1.90
CA SER A 300 3.71 -1.75 -1.50
C SER A 300 4.13 -0.49 -2.26
N TYR A 301 5.42 -0.25 -2.46
CA TYR A 301 5.95 0.91 -3.20
C TYR A 301 5.38 1.01 -4.62
N ASN A 302 5.32 -0.11 -5.36
CA ASN A 302 4.77 -0.11 -6.71
C ASN A 302 3.27 0.24 -6.72
N LYS A 303 2.49 -0.27 -5.75
CA LYS A 303 1.05 0.05 -5.62
C LYS A 303 0.84 1.53 -5.32
N VAL A 304 1.60 2.06 -4.37
CA VAL A 304 1.47 3.45 -3.91
C VAL A 304 1.91 4.45 -4.97
N THR A 305 2.88 4.13 -5.81
CA THR A 305 3.26 5.00 -6.94
C THR A 305 2.08 5.28 -7.87
N VAL A 306 1.20 4.30 -8.09
CA VAL A 306 -0.03 4.47 -8.86
C VAL A 306 -1.04 5.33 -8.10
N SER A 307 -1.24 5.08 -6.79
CA SER A 307 -2.14 5.87 -5.95
C SER A 307 -1.72 7.34 -5.88
N LEU A 308 -0.44 7.61 -5.67
CA LEU A 308 0.10 8.98 -5.68
C LEU A 308 -0.08 9.69 -7.02
N LYS A 309 0.09 8.97 -8.13
CA LYS A 309 -0.18 9.52 -9.47
C LYS A 309 -1.64 9.92 -9.62
N ARG A 310 -2.59 9.09 -9.18
CA ARG A 310 -4.03 9.36 -9.23
C ARG A 310 -4.44 10.55 -8.37
N ILE A 311 -3.88 10.65 -7.17
CA ILE A 311 -4.06 11.81 -6.28
C ILE A 311 -3.55 13.09 -6.95
N ASP A 312 -2.33 13.04 -7.51
CA ASP A 312 -1.70 14.17 -8.19
C ASP A 312 -2.47 14.63 -9.44
N GLU A 313 -3.04 13.70 -10.19
CA GLU A 313 -3.87 13.99 -11.38
C GLU A 313 -5.09 14.83 -11.04
N ILE A 314 -5.70 14.60 -9.88
CA ILE A 314 -6.87 15.36 -9.41
C ILE A 314 -6.42 16.69 -8.78
N ILE A 315 -5.52 16.67 -7.82
CA ILE A 315 -5.11 17.87 -7.06
C ILE A 315 -4.52 18.94 -7.98
N ASN A 316 -3.75 18.54 -8.98
CA ASN A 316 -3.05 19.45 -9.90
C ASN A 316 -3.76 19.64 -11.25
N ASN A 317 -5.04 19.26 -11.36
CA ASN A 317 -5.88 19.44 -12.57
C ASN A 317 -5.20 18.96 -13.86
N ARG A 318 -4.54 17.80 -13.82
CA ARG A 318 -3.73 17.33 -14.95
C ARG A 318 -4.55 16.63 -16.03
N LEU A 319 -5.71 16.07 -15.67
CA LEU A 319 -6.59 15.36 -16.60
C LEU A 319 -7.70 16.28 -17.12
N TYR A 320 -8.29 17.09 -16.22
CA TYR A 320 -9.41 17.97 -16.53
C TYR A 320 -9.13 19.32 -15.94
N LYS A 321 -9.55 20.38 -16.63
CA LYS A 321 -9.58 21.75 -16.10
C LYS A 321 -10.79 21.90 -15.20
N ASP A 322 -10.66 22.72 -14.16
CA ASP A 322 -11.79 23.05 -13.28
C ASP A 322 -12.92 23.70 -14.09
N GLU A 323 -14.14 23.34 -13.77
CA GLU A 323 -15.33 23.96 -14.33
C GLU A 323 -15.41 25.42 -13.84
N GLN A 324 -15.69 26.32 -14.76
CA GLN A 324 -15.79 27.76 -14.43
C GLN A 324 -17.25 28.15 -14.21
N PHE A 325 -17.62 28.30 -12.97
CA PHE A 325 -18.95 28.80 -12.61
C PHE A 325 -19.04 30.32 -12.77
N GLY A 326 -20.17 30.80 -13.33
CA GLY A 326 -20.45 32.21 -13.42
C GLY A 326 -20.65 32.85 -12.04
N LYS A 327 -20.36 34.15 -11.93
CA LYS A 327 -20.52 34.91 -10.66
C LYS A 327 -21.90 35.56 -10.51
N LYS A 328 -22.80 35.42 -11.52
CA LYS A 328 -24.13 36.03 -11.50
C LYS A 328 -25.11 35.12 -10.75
N SER A 329 -25.84 35.67 -9.82
CA SER A 329 -26.95 34.98 -9.16
C SER A 329 -28.28 35.37 -9.85
N LEU A 330 -29.20 34.39 -9.93
CA LEU A 330 -30.53 34.63 -10.44
C LEU A 330 -31.31 35.41 -9.40
N VAL A 331 -31.63 36.68 -9.74
CA VAL A 331 -32.51 37.55 -8.94
C VAL A 331 -33.82 37.70 -9.72
N ASN A 332 -34.96 37.35 -9.14
CA ASN A 332 -36.29 37.37 -9.74
C ASN A 332 -36.39 36.49 -11.04
N ASN A 333 -36.43 35.21 -10.85
CA ASN A 333 -36.61 34.29 -11.97
C ASN A 333 -38.07 34.22 -12.42
N ALA A 334 -38.41 34.91 -13.52
CA ALA A 334 -39.73 34.86 -14.13
C ALA A 334 -40.01 33.52 -14.86
N GLY A 335 -39.12 32.55 -14.75
CA GLY A 335 -39.23 31.21 -15.39
C GLY A 335 -39.05 31.24 -16.92
N VAL A 336 -38.45 32.28 -17.48
CA VAL A 336 -38.11 32.38 -18.90
C VAL A 336 -36.66 31.95 -19.09
N ILE A 337 -36.43 30.94 -19.96
CA ILE A 337 -35.08 30.50 -20.38
C ILE A 337 -34.93 30.82 -21.86
N GLU A 338 -33.87 31.51 -22.23
CA GLU A 338 -33.61 31.89 -23.63
C GLU A 338 -32.18 31.52 -24.03
N PHE A 339 -32.06 30.63 -25.01
CA PHE A 339 -30.80 30.31 -25.70
C PHE A 339 -30.70 31.25 -26.92
N LYS A 340 -29.60 32.00 -27.02
CA LYS A 340 -29.34 32.96 -28.13
C LYS A 340 -28.06 32.57 -28.82
N ASN A 341 -28.16 32.03 -30.02
CA ASN A 341 -27.03 31.66 -30.87
C ASN A 341 -26.00 30.82 -30.11
N VAL A 342 -26.45 29.83 -29.29
CA VAL A 342 -25.60 29.03 -28.42
C VAL A 342 -24.81 28.02 -29.27
N LYS A 343 -23.50 28.11 -29.14
CA LYS A 343 -22.56 27.12 -29.70
C LYS A 343 -21.88 26.36 -28.56
N PHE A 344 -21.91 25.03 -28.61
CA PHE A 344 -21.32 24.18 -27.57
C PHE A 344 -20.65 22.96 -28.19
N LYS A 345 -19.49 22.59 -27.65
CA LYS A 345 -18.75 21.36 -27.93
C LYS A 345 -18.18 20.80 -26.62
N TYR A 346 -18.13 19.48 -26.48
CA TYR A 346 -17.59 18.82 -25.27
C TYR A 346 -16.06 18.85 -25.18
N SER A 347 -15.38 18.90 -26.32
CA SER A 347 -13.93 19.01 -26.43
C SER A 347 -13.52 20.02 -27.50
N GLU A 348 -12.34 20.63 -27.32
CA GLU A 348 -11.77 21.55 -28.33
C GLU A 348 -11.58 20.91 -29.71
N ASP A 349 -11.32 19.59 -29.73
CA ASP A 349 -11.04 18.83 -30.95
C ASP A 349 -12.29 18.20 -31.59
N GLU A 350 -13.50 18.42 -31.01
CA GLU A 350 -14.76 17.86 -31.53
C GLU A 350 -15.57 18.91 -32.31
N ASP A 351 -16.45 18.43 -33.19
CA ASP A 351 -17.44 19.26 -33.86
C ASP A 351 -18.45 19.84 -32.86
N TYR A 352 -19.07 20.95 -33.23
CA TYR A 352 -20.10 21.56 -32.41
C TYR A 352 -21.31 20.63 -32.24
N THR A 353 -21.56 20.19 -31.01
CA THR A 353 -22.79 19.45 -30.64
C THR A 353 -24.02 20.35 -30.76
N LEU A 354 -23.89 21.63 -30.39
CA LEU A 354 -24.89 22.64 -30.66
C LEU A 354 -24.21 23.77 -31.46
N ASN A 355 -24.78 24.13 -32.60
CA ASN A 355 -24.21 25.17 -33.45
C ASN A 355 -25.28 26.19 -33.79
N GLY A 356 -25.28 27.32 -33.05
CA GLY A 356 -26.23 28.42 -33.26
C GLY A 356 -27.63 28.14 -32.75
N LEU A 357 -27.80 27.43 -31.66
CA LEU A 357 -29.09 27.13 -31.05
C LEU A 357 -29.81 28.41 -30.60
N ASN A 358 -31.04 28.60 -31.10
CA ASN A 358 -31.97 29.60 -30.62
C ASN A 358 -33.22 28.91 -30.11
N LEU A 359 -33.51 29.02 -28.81
CA LEU A 359 -34.67 28.43 -28.16
C LEU A 359 -35.15 29.32 -27.02
N LYS A 360 -36.45 29.53 -26.96
CA LYS A 360 -37.09 30.28 -25.86
C LYS A 360 -38.10 29.39 -25.16
N VAL A 361 -37.89 29.18 -23.87
CA VAL A 361 -38.79 28.48 -22.96
C VAL A 361 -39.53 29.53 -22.13
N VAL A 362 -40.84 29.51 -22.18
CA VAL A 362 -41.69 30.44 -21.42
C VAL A 362 -42.33 29.73 -20.23
N PRO A 363 -42.64 30.46 -19.13
CA PRO A 363 -43.24 29.86 -17.94
C PRO A 363 -44.60 29.23 -18.25
N ASN A 364 -44.92 28.19 -17.47
CA ASN A 364 -46.20 27.46 -17.55
C ASN A 364 -46.48 26.78 -18.93
N LYS A 365 -45.43 26.54 -19.73
CA LYS A 365 -45.52 25.78 -20.97
C LYS A 365 -44.74 24.46 -20.89
N LYS A 366 -45.28 23.38 -21.44
CA LYS A 366 -44.56 22.14 -21.67
C LYS A 366 -43.92 22.18 -23.05
N ILE A 367 -42.62 22.01 -23.13
CA ILE A 367 -41.85 21.97 -24.38
C ILE A 367 -41.26 20.58 -24.51
N ALA A 368 -41.49 19.94 -25.66
CA ALA A 368 -40.86 18.66 -26.00
C ALA A 368 -39.73 18.88 -27.01
N ILE A 369 -38.54 18.40 -26.70
CA ILE A 369 -37.37 18.39 -27.61
C ILE A 369 -37.33 17.05 -28.30
N VAL A 370 -37.55 16.99 -29.61
CA VAL A 370 -37.57 15.78 -30.43
C VAL A 370 -36.46 15.81 -31.48
N GLY A 371 -35.93 14.65 -31.83
CA GLY A 371 -34.87 14.53 -32.82
C GLY A 371 -34.15 13.18 -32.74
N LYS A 372 -33.32 12.88 -33.73
CA LYS A 372 -32.51 11.65 -33.77
C LYS A 372 -31.56 11.58 -32.58
N SER A 373 -31.14 10.34 -32.18
CA SER A 373 -30.10 10.17 -31.18
C SER A 373 -28.79 10.84 -31.64
N GLY A 374 -28.07 11.46 -30.74
CA GLY A 374 -26.84 12.21 -31.05
C GLY A 374 -27.03 13.69 -31.43
N ASN A 375 -28.25 14.18 -31.64
CA ASN A 375 -28.50 15.57 -32.05
C ASN A 375 -28.49 16.59 -30.89
N GLY A 376 -27.77 16.33 -29.81
CA GLY A 376 -27.59 17.31 -28.73
C GLY A 376 -28.78 17.57 -27.82
N LYS A 377 -29.85 16.72 -27.84
CA LYS A 377 -31.04 16.92 -26.99
C LYS A 377 -30.68 16.95 -25.50
N SER A 378 -29.91 15.98 -25.04
CA SER A 378 -29.44 15.92 -23.64
C SER A 378 -28.49 17.05 -23.32
N THR A 379 -27.72 17.54 -24.28
CA THR A 379 -26.81 18.68 -24.12
C THR A 379 -27.56 19.97 -23.81
N ILE A 380 -28.76 20.17 -24.40
CA ILE A 380 -29.61 21.33 -24.10
C ILE A 380 -30.08 21.34 -22.66
N PHE A 381 -30.34 20.17 -22.06
CA PHE A 381 -30.74 20.06 -20.65
C PHE A 381 -29.55 20.22 -19.68
N ASN A 382 -28.34 19.93 -20.14
CA ASN A 382 -27.13 20.02 -19.32
C ASN A 382 -26.50 21.42 -19.33
N LEU A 383 -26.91 22.30 -20.23
CA LEU A 383 -26.53 23.72 -20.32
C LEU A 383 -27.48 24.61 -19.53
#